data_3345cf43763ff32f7d715b198e935533
#
_entry.id   3345cf43763ff32f7d715b198e935533
#
_cell.length_a   1.000
_cell.length_b   1.000
_cell.length_c   1.000
_cell.angle_alpha   90.00
_cell.angle_beta   90.00
_cell.angle_gamma   90.00
#
_symmetry.space_group_name_H-M   'P 1'
#
loop_
_entity.id
_entity.type
_entity.pdbx_description
1 polymer ?
#
loop_
_entity_poly.entity_id
_entity_poly.type
_entity_poly.pdbx_seq_one_letter_code
_entity_poly.pdbx_strand_id
1 'polypeptide(L)'
;MKHTILVVDDDELFIEYFQSVLLGERYNVITASSGQEGLEILKKQHVSIVVSEYKIPIMSGLEFLEKVRIIYPDILTIMVTDQADIKLAIKAINEAGVYKFLLKPWDDIDFKNTIKKTLESLQVIKERDVLIRKVKTHEATLKDLEKRYPGITKVERDQDGNILP
;
A
#
# COMPACT_ATOMS: atom_id res chain seq x y z
N MET A 1 7.75 -14.96 0.13
CA MET A 1 6.76 -14.76 1.22
C MET A 1 5.36 -14.75 0.62
N LYS A 2 4.40 -15.33 1.34
CA LYS A 2 2.99 -15.28 0.93
C LYS A 2 2.41 -13.93 1.36
N HIS A 3 1.79 -13.18 0.44
CA HIS A 3 1.11 -11.94 0.81
C HIS A 3 -0.15 -12.22 1.60
N THR A 4 -0.45 -11.38 2.59
CA THR A 4 -1.67 -11.45 3.38
C THR A 4 -2.60 -10.29 2.98
N ILE A 5 -3.85 -10.62 2.73
CA ILE A 5 -4.92 -9.68 2.39
C ILE A 5 -5.92 -9.71 3.54
N LEU A 6 -6.20 -8.56 4.14
CA LEU A 6 -7.27 -8.39 5.12
C LEU A 6 -8.51 -7.88 4.42
N VAL A 7 -9.61 -8.59 4.58
CA VAL A 7 -10.94 -8.21 4.06
C VAL A 7 -11.83 -7.82 5.22
N VAL A 8 -12.41 -6.64 5.15
CA VAL A 8 -13.31 -6.10 6.18
C VAL A 8 -14.68 -5.84 5.57
N ASP A 9 -15.64 -6.66 5.96
CA ASP A 9 -17.03 -6.57 5.53
C ASP A 9 -17.90 -7.27 6.60
N ASP A 10 -19.09 -6.80 6.88
CA ASP A 10 -20.03 -7.42 7.80
C ASP A 10 -20.98 -8.41 7.10
N ASP A 11 -20.92 -8.50 5.78
CA ASP A 11 -21.65 -9.50 4.96
C ASP A 11 -20.83 -10.79 4.86
N GLU A 12 -21.23 -11.82 5.61
CA GLU A 12 -20.57 -13.13 5.60
C GLU A 12 -20.59 -13.79 4.22
N LEU A 13 -21.66 -13.63 3.45
CA LEU A 13 -21.75 -14.19 2.09
C LEU A 13 -20.75 -13.54 1.16
N PHE A 14 -20.54 -12.24 1.31
CA PHE A 14 -19.53 -11.52 0.55
C PHE A 14 -18.11 -11.95 0.94
N ILE A 15 -17.86 -12.15 2.23
CA ILE A 15 -16.56 -12.67 2.73
C ILE A 15 -16.28 -14.05 2.14
N GLU A 16 -17.24 -14.96 2.19
CA GLU A 16 -17.12 -16.32 1.60
C GLU A 16 -16.87 -16.27 0.10
N TYR A 17 -17.60 -15.43 -0.62
CA TYR A 17 -17.39 -15.19 -2.04
C TYR A 17 -15.99 -14.69 -2.33
N PHE A 18 -15.53 -13.68 -1.60
CA PHE A 18 -14.18 -13.10 -1.73
C PHE A 18 -13.07 -14.15 -1.51
N GLN A 19 -13.23 -14.97 -0.47
CA GLN A 19 -12.30 -16.07 -0.19
C GLN A 19 -12.32 -17.11 -1.32
N SER A 20 -13.49 -17.43 -1.86
CA SER A 20 -13.63 -18.40 -2.95
C SER A 20 -12.95 -17.90 -4.25
N VAL A 21 -13.09 -16.63 -4.57
CA VAL A 21 -12.47 -16.03 -5.75
C VAL A 21 -10.95 -16.08 -5.67
N LEU A 22 -10.36 -15.89 -4.50
CA LEU A 22 -8.91 -15.95 -4.29
C LEU A 22 -8.39 -17.35 -3.93
N LEU A 23 -9.27 -18.35 -3.85
CA LEU A 23 -8.87 -19.73 -3.59
C LEU A 23 -7.93 -20.24 -4.69
N GLY A 24 -6.83 -20.87 -4.28
CA GLY A 24 -5.81 -21.38 -5.22
C GLY A 24 -4.74 -20.34 -5.60
N GLU A 25 -4.96 -19.07 -5.29
CA GLU A 25 -3.93 -18.05 -5.42
C GLU A 25 -2.90 -18.16 -4.26
N ARG A 26 -1.72 -17.56 -4.46
CA ARG A 26 -0.65 -17.59 -3.45
C ARG A 26 -0.82 -16.50 -2.37
N TYR A 27 -2.05 -16.26 -1.93
CA TYR A 27 -2.37 -15.27 -0.92
C TYR A 27 -2.88 -15.94 0.36
N ASN A 28 -2.69 -15.28 1.49
CA ASN A 28 -3.37 -15.59 2.73
C ASN A 28 -4.48 -14.56 2.92
N VAL A 29 -5.72 -15.01 3.05
CA VAL A 29 -6.89 -14.12 3.25
C VAL A 29 -7.32 -14.20 4.71
N ILE A 30 -7.34 -13.07 5.38
CA ILE A 30 -7.84 -12.90 6.74
C ILE A 30 -9.06 -11.99 6.66
N THR A 31 -10.05 -12.24 7.48
CA THR A 31 -11.32 -11.52 7.46
C THR A 31 -11.61 -10.85 8.79
N ALA A 32 -12.34 -9.75 8.74
CA ALA A 32 -12.88 -9.05 9.90
C ALA A 32 -14.29 -8.55 9.57
N SER A 33 -15.17 -8.54 10.56
CA SER A 33 -16.56 -8.09 10.43
C SER A 33 -16.74 -6.60 10.74
N SER A 34 -15.70 -5.92 11.19
CA SER A 34 -15.73 -4.50 11.53
C SER A 34 -14.34 -3.86 11.38
N GLY A 35 -14.31 -2.53 11.25
CA GLY A 35 -13.05 -1.78 11.24
C GLY A 35 -12.26 -1.93 12.54
N GLN A 36 -12.93 -2.03 13.69
CA GLN A 36 -12.28 -2.24 14.98
C GLN A 36 -11.55 -3.58 15.02
N GLU A 37 -12.21 -4.66 14.59
CA GLU A 37 -11.60 -5.99 14.49
C GLU A 37 -10.42 -5.97 13.51
N GLY A 38 -10.59 -5.29 12.36
CA GLY A 38 -9.52 -5.10 11.38
C GLY A 38 -8.28 -4.43 11.99
N LEU A 39 -8.45 -3.37 12.78
CA LEU A 39 -7.34 -2.70 13.48
C LEU A 39 -6.65 -3.62 14.50
N GLU A 40 -7.40 -4.46 15.23
CA GLU A 40 -6.81 -5.43 16.17
C GLU A 40 -6.00 -6.51 15.44
N ILE A 41 -6.45 -6.95 14.27
CA ILE A 41 -5.69 -7.89 13.42
C ILE A 41 -4.38 -7.25 12.95
N LEU A 42 -4.42 -6.00 12.49
CA LEU A 42 -3.24 -5.28 12.00
C LEU A 42 -2.16 -5.06 13.07
N LYS A 43 -2.53 -5.03 14.35
CA LYS A 43 -1.56 -5.00 15.46
C LYS A 43 -0.77 -6.30 15.63
N LYS A 44 -1.35 -7.43 15.21
CA LYS A 44 -0.83 -8.78 15.49
C LYS A 44 -0.20 -9.44 14.28
N GLN A 45 -0.57 -9.03 13.08
CA GLN A 45 -0.19 -9.70 11.84
C GLN A 45 0.24 -8.71 10.78
N HIS A 46 1.23 -9.09 9.98
CA HIS A 46 1.63 -8.32 8.82
C HIS A 46 0.64 -8.54 7.68
N VAL A 47 0.09 -7.44 7.16
CA VAL A 47 -0.86 -7.40 6.05
C VAL A 47 -0.27 -6.59 4.91
N SER A 48 -0.43 -7.06 3.68
CA SER A 48 0.05 -6.37 2.47
C SER A 48 -1.00 -5.44 1.88
N ILE A 49 -2.26 -5.89 1.87
CA ILE A 49 -3.41 -5.15 1.32
C ILE A 49 -4.56 -5.23 2.31
N VAL A 50 -5.27 -4.13 2.49
CA VAL A 50 -6.57 -4.09 3.17
C VAL A 50 -7.66 -3.78 2.15
N VAL A 51 -8.66 -4.62 2.09
CA VAL A 51 -9.89 -4.41 1.30
C VAL A 51 -11.03 -4.18 2.28
N SER A 52 -11.74 -3.06 2.18
CA SER A 52 -12.85 -2.75 3.08
C SER A 52 -14.10 -2.31 2.33
N GLU A 53 -15.23 -2.85 2.73
CA GLU A 53 -16.53 -2.27 2.40
C GLU A 53 -16.65 -0.87 3.03
N TYR A 54 -17.37 0.02 2.36
CA TYR A 54 -17.65 1.35 2.87
C TYR A 54 -18.60 1.34 4.07
N LYS A 55 -19.70 0.58 3.96
CA LYS A 55 -20.71 0.45 5.02
C LYS A 55 -20.38 -0.74 5.92
N ILE A 56 -19.61 -0.49 6.97
CA ILE A 56 -19.32 -1.44 8.03
C ILE A 56 -19.78 -0.90 9.39
N PRO A 57 -20.03 -1.77 10.39
CA PRO A 57 -20.51 -1.34 11.69
C PRO A 57 -19.54 -0.44 12.45
N ILE A 58 -20.09 0.47 13.29
CA ILE A 58 -19.42 1.33 14.26
C ILE A 58 -18.67 2.48 13.62
N MET A 59 -17.78 2.21 12.65
CA MET A 59 -17.08 3.24 11.85
C MET A 59 -17.26 2.93 10.37
N SER A 60 -17.23 3.95 9.52
CA SER A 60 -17.28 3.72 8.08
C SER A 60 -15.97 3.10 7.58
N GLY A 61 -16.03 2.40 6.44
CA GLY A 61 -14.82 1.91 5.77
C GLY A 61 -13.85 3.03 5.41
N LEU A 62 -14.37 4.25 5.14
CA LEU A 62 -13.55 5.42 4.90
C LEU A 62 -12.71 5.79 6.12
N GLU A 63 -13.33 5.91 7.29
CA GLU A 63 -12.64 6.21 8.55
C GLU A 63 -11.65 5.10 8.92
N PHE A 64 -12.02 3.84 8.70
CA PHE A 64 -11.15 2.71 8.93
C PHE A 64 -9.90 2.77 8.06
N LEU A 65 -10.06 2.95 6.73
CA LEU A 65 -8.94 3.00 5.80
C LEU A 65 -8.06 4.24 5.99
N GLU A 66 -8.63 5.37 6.41
CA GLU A 66 -7.85 6.54 6.82
C GLU A 66 -6.94 6.24 8.01
N LYS A 67 -7.47 5.57 9.05
CA LYS A 67 -6.66 5.11 10.20
C LYS A 67 -5.56 4.12 9.77
N VAL A 68 -5.89 3.18 8.91
CA VAL A 68 -4.91 2.23 8.36
C VAL A 68 -3.77 2.97 7.67
N ARG A 69 -4.08 3.94 6.82
CA ARG A 69 -3.07 4.74 6.12
C ARG A 69 -2.15 5.50 7.07
N ILE A 70 -2.71 6.09 8.14
CA ILE A 70 -1.94 6.88 9.10
C ILE A 70 -1.01 5.98 9.93
N ILE A 71 -1.52 4.84 10.40
CA ILE A 71 -0.80 3.95 11.33
C ILE A 71 0.12 2.99 10.57
N TYR A 72 -0.30 2.53 9.40
CA TYR A 72 0.38 1.52 8.57
C TYR A 72 0.57 2.01 7.13
N PRO A 73 1.42 3.02 6.89
CA PRO A 73 1.56 3.66 5.58
C PRO A 73 2.09 2.74 4.47
N ASP A 74 2.66 1.61 4.83
CA ASP A 74 3.17 0.59 3.89
C ASP A 74 2.08 -0.36 3.36
N ILE A 75 0.87 -0.28 3.90
CA ILE A 75 -0.27 -1.10 3.47
C ILE A 75 -1.02 -0.35 2.35
N LEU A 76 -1.25 -1.02 1.23
CA LEU A 76 -2.14 -0.49 0.20
C LEU A 76 -3.59 -0.83 0.54
N THR A 77 -4.48 0.13 0.35
CA THR A 77 -5.89 0.02 0.72
C THR A 77 -6.78 0.05 -0.50
N ILE A 78 -7.82 -0.79 -0.50
CA ILE A 78 -8.85 -0.86 -1.53
C ILE A 78 -10.19 -0.68 -0.84
N MET A 79 -10.98 0.27 -1.30
CA MET A 79 -12.38 0.41 -0.88
C MET A 79 -13.29 -0.29 -1.89
N VAL A 80 -14.22 -1.06 -1.40
CA VAL A 80 -15.27 -1.69 -2.19
C VAL A 80 -16.64 -1.23 -1.70
N THR A 81 -17.59 -1.08 -2.59
CA THR A 81 -18.97 -0.71 -2.25
C THR A 81 -19.93 -1.01 -3.41
N ASP A 82 -21.20 -1.21 -3.10
CA ASP A 82 -22.28 -1.28 -4.06
C ASP A 82 -22.80 0.11 -4.50
N GLN A 83 -22.32 1.18 -3.86
CA GLN A 83 -22.75 2.54 -4.11
C GLN A 83 -21.90 3.24 -5.18
N ALA A 84 -22.48 3.49 -6.34
CA ALA A 84 -21.87 4.29 -7.40
C ALA A 84 -21.97 5.79 -7.06
N ASP A 85 -21.18 6.25 -6.08
CA ASP A 85 -21.08 7.66 -5.69
C ASP A 85 -19.69 8.22 -6.02
N ILE A 86 -19.63 9.07 -7.04
CA ILE A 86 -18.40 9.73 -7.48
C ILE A 86 -17.81 10.59 -6.33
N LYS A 87 -18.65 11.26 -5.54
CA LYS A 87 -18.18 12.08 -4.41
C LYS A 87 -17.51 11.21 -3.36
N LEU A 88 -18.08 10.03 -3.07
CA LEU A 88 -17.47 9.07 -2.16
C LEU A 88 -16.13 8.57 -2.70
N ALA A 89 -16.04 8.25 -3.98
CA ALA A 89 -14.80 7.79 -4.60
C ALA A 89 -13.69 8.87 -4.52
N ILE A 90 -14.04 10.13 -4.83
CA ILE A 90 -13.11 11.26 -4.73
C ILE A 90 -12.64 11.44 -3.28
N LYS A 91 -13.56 11.39 -2.33
CA LYS A 91 -13.24 11.49 -0.89
C LYS A 91 -12.34 10.34 -0.43
N ALA A 92 -12.64 9.12 -0.82
CA ALA A 92 -11.83 7.94 -0.48
C ALA A 92 -10.39 8.07 -0.98
N ILE A 93 -10.20 8.50 -2.23
CA ILE A 93 -8.87 8.63 -2.83
C ILE A 93 -8.11 9.83 -2.22
N ASN A 94 -8.74 10.98 -2.11
CA ASN A 94 -8.07 12.23 -1.71
C ASN A 94 -7.87 12.34 -0.19
N GLU A 95 -8.84 11.95 0.61
CA GLU A 95 -8.81 12.10 2.07
C GLU A 95 -8.26 10.86 2.75
N ALA A 96 -8.85 9.68 2.49
CA ALA A 96 -8.39 8.43 3.09
C ALA A 96 -7.17 7.81 2.38
N GLY A 97 -6.77 8.35 1.24
CA GLY A 97 -5.62 7.86 0.48
C GLY A 97 -5.77 6.43 0.00
N VAL A 98 -6.99 6.05 -0.33
CA VAL A 98 -7.32 4.73 -0.87
C VAL A 98 -6.59 4.54 -2.19
N TYR A 99 -5.88 3.42 -2.32
CA TYR A 99 -5.12 3.11 -3.53
C TYR A 99 -6.03 2.77 -4.71
N LYS A 100 -7.13 2.04 -4.46
CA LYS A 100 -8.17 1.74 -5.45
C LYS A 100 -9.56 1.79 -4.83
N PHE A 101 -10.51 2.17 -5.68
CA PHE A 101 -11.94 2.15 -5.40
C PHE A 101 -12.62 1.20 -6.38
N LEU A 102 -13.38 0.23 -5.89
CA LEU A 102 -14.07 -0.78 -6.70
C LEU A 102 -15.56 -0.79 -6.41
N LEU A 103 -16.35 -0.93 -7.47
CA LEU A 103 -17.79 -1.08 -7.38
C LEU A 103 -18.19 -2.56 -7.46
N LYS A 104 -19.08 -2.98 -6.59
CA LYS A 104 -19.77 -4.29 -6.68
C LYS A 104 -20.93 -4.20 -7.69
N PRO A 105 -21.27 -5.25 -8.45
CA PRO A 105 -20.49 -6.47 -8.65
C PRO A 105 -19.34 -6.25 -9.64
N TRP A 106 -18.32 -7.10 -9.60
CA TRP A 106 -17.21 -7.11 -10.54
C TRP A 106 -17.08 -8.47 -11.24
N ASP A 107 -16.29 -8.51 -12.29
CA ASP A 107 -15.82 -9.75 -12.90
C ASP A 107 -14.67 -10.34 -12.07
N ASP A 108 -14.72 -11.66 -11.81
CA ASP A 108 -13.73 -12.33 -10.95
C ASP A 108 -12.32 -12.25 -11.50
N ILE A 109 -12.17 -12.31 -12.82
CA ILE A 109 -10.87 -12.21 -13.49
C ILE A 109 -10.31 -10.80 -13.31
N ASP A 110 -11.13 -9.78 -13.50
CA ASP A 110 -10.74 -8.38 -13.32
C ASP A 110 -10.38 -8.09 -11.87
N PHE A 111 -11.12 -8.67 -10.94
CA PHE A 111 -10.84 -8.55 -9.51
C PHE A 111 -9.50 -9.19 -9.14
N LYS A 112 -9.24 -10.44 -9.56
CA LYS A 112 -7.94 -11.11 -9.37
C LYS A 112 -6.79 -10.31 -9.95
N ASN A 113 -6.97 -9.78 -11.16
CA ASN A 113 -5.98 -8.93 -11.81
C ASN A 113 -5.73 -7.63 -11.02
N THR A 114 -6.78 -7.07 -10.43
CA THR A 114 -6.66 -5.88 -9.58
C THR A 114 -5.83 -6.16 -8.33
N ILE A 115 -6.09 -7.26 -7.63
CA ILE A 115 -5.29 -7.67 -6.47
C ILE A 115 -3.84 -7.90 -6.87
N LYS A 116 -3.60 -8.66 -7.95
CA LYS A 116 -2.25 -8.92 -8.45
C LYS A 116 -1.48 -7.63 -8.77
N LYS A 117 -2.08 -6.73 -9.55
CA LYS A 117 -1.47 -5.44 -9.89
C LYS A 117 -1.21 -4.54 -8.67
N THR A 118 -2.09 -4.60 -7.67
CA THR A 118 -1.89 -3.86 -6.42
C THR A 118 -0.68 -4.40 -5.65
N LEU A 119 -0.48 -5.72 -5.60
CA LEU A 119 0.70 -6.32 -4.98
C LEU A 119 2.00 -6.02 -5.75
N GLU A 120 1.95 -6.02 -7.07
CA GLU A 120 3.08 -5.62 -7.92
C GLU A 120 3.45 -4.15 -7.67
N SER A 121 2.47 -3.27 -7.55
CA SER A 121 2.70 -1.85 -7.21
C SER A 121 3.29 -1.68 -5.82
N LEU A 122 2.84 -2.47 -4.83
CA LEU A 122 3.40 -2.47 -3.49
C LEU A 122 4.90 -2.83 -3.51
N GLN A 123 5.30 -3.81 -4.32
CA GLN A 123 6.69 -4.20 -4.47
C GLN A 123 7.54 -3.05 -5.04
N VAL A 124 7.07 -2.41 -6.11
CA VAL A 124 7.75 -1.26 -6.74
C VAL A 124 7.89 -0.09 -5.76
N ILE A 125 6.83 0.22 -5.00
CA ILE A 125 6.85 1.29 -3.99
C ILE A 125 7.92 1.00 -2.93
N LYS A 126 7.97 -0.22 -2.40
CA LYS A 126 8.97 -0.63 -1.40
C LYS A 126 10.40 -0.54 -1.93
N GLU A 127 10.65 -1.00 -3.15
CA GLU A 127 11.96 -0.91 -3.79
C GLU A 127 12.39 0.54 -3.98
N ARG A 128 11.49 1.40 -4.46
CA ARG A 128 11.73 2.85 -4.58
C ARG A 128 12.12 3.46 -3.23
N ASP A 129 11.39 3.16 -2.17
CA ASP A 129 11.64 3.74 -0.85
C ASP A 129 12.97 3.29 -0.26
N VAL A 130 13.37 2.04 -0.51
CA VAL A 130 14.71 1.53 -0.15
C VAL A 130 15.79 2.30 -0.89
N LEU A 131 15.64 2.53 -2.20
CA LEU A 131 16.60 3.29 -3.02
C LEU A 131 16.71 4.75 -2.56
N ILE A 132 15.58 5.41 -2.28
CA ILE A 132 15.57 6.79 -1.76
C ILE A 132 16.32 6.88 -0.43
N ARG A 133 16.11 5.92 0.49
CA ARG A 133 16.85 5.89 1.76
C ARG A 133 18.35 5.72 1.55
N LYS A 134 18.76 4.84 0.62
CA LYS A 134 20.20 4.66 0.28
C LYS A 134 20.81 5.94 -0.26
N VAL A 135 20.13 6.64 -1.19
CA VAL A 135 20.61 7.91 -1.75
C VAL A 135 20.77 8.94 -0.64
N LYS A 136 19.78 9.13 0.23
CA LYS A 136 19.86 10.07 1.37
C LYS A 136 21.03 9.75 2.32
N THR A 137 21.28 8.47 2.58
CA THR A 137 22.41 8.04 3.42
C THR A 137 23.74 8.36 2.75
N HIS A 138 23.86 8.10 1.44
CA HIS A 138 25.09 8.45 0.70
C HIS A 138 25.34 9.95 0.66
N GLU A 139 24.30 10.76 0.43
CA GLU A 139 24.41 12.23 0.47
C GLU A 139 24.87 12.73 1.84
N ALA A 140 24.31 12.17 2.94
CA ALA A 140 24.75 12.53 4.29
C ALA A 140 26.21 12.16 4.54
N THR A 141 26.65 10.98 4.06
CA THR A 141 28.05 10.53 4.17
C THR A 141 28.98 11.45 3.37
N LEU A 142 28.62 11.81 2.13
CA LEU A 142 29.41 12.73 1.31
C LEU A 142 29.55 14.12 1.96
N LYS A 143 28.45 14.64 2.54
CA LYS A 143 28.49 15.91 3.28
C LYS A 143 29.39 15.85 4.50
N ASP A 144 29.41 14.75 5.23
CA ASP A 144 30.29 14.56 6.39
C ASP A 144 31.76 14.46 5.95
N LEU A 145 32.04 13.73 4.88
CA LEU A 145 33.38 13.63 4.30
C LEU A 145 33.88 14.97 3.78
N GLU A 146 33.03 15.73 3.10
CA GLU A 146 33.40 17.08 2.62
C GLU A 146 33.72 18.04 3.77
N LYS A 147 33.05 17.92 4.92
CA LYS A 147 33.34 18.69 6.12
C LYS A 147 34.69 18.31 6.72
N ARG A 148 35.03 17.02 6.74
CA ARG A 148 36.31 16.52 7.30
C ARG A 148 37.49 16.75 6.36
N TYR A 149 37.22 16.64 5.07
CA TYR A 149 38.23 16.73 4.01
C TYR A 149 37.70 17.64 2.89
N PRO A 150 37.76 18.97 3.08
CA PRO A 150 37.27 19.92 2.09
C PRO A 150 37.87 19.70 0.70
N GLY A 151 37.02 19.56 -0.32
CA GLY A 151 37.39 19.30 -1.69
C GLY A 151 37.47 17.82 -2.09
N ILE A 152 37.23 16.86 -1.17
CA ILE A 152 37.27 15.42 -1.48
C ILE A 152 36.25 15.02 -2.55
N THR A 153 35.14 15.74 -2.67
CA THR A 153 34.11 15.49 -3.66
C THR A 153 34.34 16.21 -4.99
N LYS A 154 35.37 17.08 -5.07
CA LYS A 154 35.73 17.77 -6.31
C LYS A 154 36.52 16.83 -7.21
N VAL A 155 35.97 16.58 -8.38
CA VAL A 155 36.63 15.81 -9.43
C VAL A 155 37.19 16.82 -10.43
N GLU A 156 38.53 16.94 -10.47
CA GLU A 156 39.17 17.74 -11.52
C GLU A 156 39.13 16.97 -12.84
N ARG A 157 38.73 17.66 -13.88
CA ARG A 157 38.68 17.12 -15.23
C ARG A 157 39.51 17.95 -16.17
N ASP A 158 40.14 17.29 -17.13
CA ASP A 158 40.83 17.96 -18.24
C ASP A 158 39.83 18.59 -19.22
N GLN A 159 40.38 19.24 -20.24
CA GLN A 159 39.58 19.91 -21.28
C GLN A 159 38.74 18.91 -22.12
N ASP A 160 39.11 17.63 -22.12
CA ASP A 160 38.45 16.53 -22.80
C ASP A 160 37.42 15.80 -21.91
N GLY A 161 37.29 16.22 -20.63
CA GLY A 161 36.34 15.67 -19.67
C GLY A 161 36.85 14.46 -18.89
N ASN A 162 38.11 14.05 -19.05
CA ASN A 162 38.71 12.94 -18.30
C ASN A 162 39.08 13.36 -16.87
N ILE A 163 38.95 12.43 -15.92
CA ILE A 163 39.31 12.66 -14.52
C ILE A 163 40.83 12.75 -14.41
N LEU A 164 41.31 13.86 -13.85
CA LEU A 164 42.73 14.00 -13.51
C LEU A 164 43.10 13.16 -12.28
N PRO A 165 44.21 12.46 -12.27
CA PRO A 165 44.64 11.61 -11.17
C PRO A 165 44.98 12.40 -9.90
#